data_f5f61ebe3d0b88e2015dc498d7afe4b1
#
_entry.id   f5f61ebe3d0b88e2015dc498d7afe4b1
#
_cell.length_a   1.000
_cell.length_b   1.000
_cell.length_c   1.000
_cell.angle_alpha   90.00
_cell.angle_beta   90.00
_cell.angle_gamma   90.00
#
_symmetry.space_group_name_H-M   'P 1'
#
loop_
_entity.id
_entity.type
_entity.pdbx_description
1 polymer ?
#
loop_
_entity_poly.entity_id
_entity_poly.type
_entity_poly.pdbx_seq_one_letter_code
_entity_poly.pdbx_strand_id
1 'polypeptide(L)'
;SGYGSYYNNYYNNYESYYDPDKSIKMYGLSVGWGKRLRWPDDYFTLSAELSFQRFILKDWSYLYIRLNNGEYMTTGRSNNLSLGLTLSRNSTDNPIFPRRGSEFSASVRITPPYSLFSNKDYATYGKDDYDEATSVYKWIEYHKWKFKGKTYTALSGAQKCPVIMTRTEFGLLGHYNKYKKSPFETFYVGGDGMTGYSVNYASETIALRGYENGSLTPYGSEGYAYIRLGAELRYPLMLENSTSIYALGFV
;
A
#
# COMPACT_ATOMS: atom_id res chain seq x y z
N SER A 1 -3.22 14.09 15.70
CA SER A 1 -4.00 14.54 14.53
C SER A 1 -5.07 13.51 14.18
N GLY A 2 -6.17 13.97 13.64
CA GLY A 2 -7.28 13.13 13.16
C GLY A 2 -7.81 13.67 11.84
N TYR A 3 -8.27 12.79 10.98
CA TYR A 3 -8.94 13.16 9.73
C TYR A 3 -10.05 12.18 9.38
N GLY A 4 -11.04 12.66 8.65
CA GLY A 4 -12.11 11.86 8.07
C GLY A 4 -12.10 11.98 6.55
N SER A 5 -12.42 10.92 5.86
CA SER A 5 -12.54 10.91 4.41
C SER A 5 -13.83 10.25 3.94
N TYR A 6 -14.38 10.80 2.87
CA TYR A 6 -15.51 10.23 2.13
C TYR A 6 -15.11 10.11 0.67
N TYR A 7 -15.30 8.93 0.11
CA TYR A 7 -15.07 8.68 -1.30
C TYR A 7 -16.29 7.97 -1.91
N ASN A 8 -16.77 8.53 -3.01
CA ASN A 8 -17.88 7.98 -3.77
C ASN A 8 -17.48 7.94 -5.25
N ASN A 9 -17.41 6.74 -5.81
CA ASN A 9 -17.08 6.57 -7.21
C ASN A 9 -18.21 5.84 -7.95
N TYR A 10 -18.61 6.44 -9.05
CA TYR A 10 -19.54 5.88 -10.01
C TYR A 10 -18.74 5.55 -11.26
N TYR A 11 -18.80 4.30 -11.70
CA TYR A 11 -18.10 3.88 -12.90
C TYR A 11 -18.64 4.61 -14.13
N ASN A 12 -17.73 5.26 -14.86
CA ASN A 12 -18.00 5.91 -16.14
C ASN A 12 -17.31 5.09 -17.23
N ASN A 13 -18.07 4.42 -18.07
CA ASN A 13 -17.52 3.71 -19.22
C ASN A 13 -17.08 4.71 -20.30
N TYR A 14 -16.13 4.36 -21.15
CA TYR A 14 -15.60 5.21 -22.23
C TYR A 14 -16.67 5.78 -23.17
N GLU A 15 -17.88 5.27 -23.11
CA GLU A 15 -19.03 5.72 -23.91
C GLU A 15 -19.96 6.70 -23.19
N SER A 16 -19.49 7.42 -22.19
CA SER A 16 -20.24 8.48 -21.48
C SER A 16 -21.47 8.01 -20.66
N TYR A 17 -21.58 6.75 -20.32
CA TYR A 17 -22.71 6.28 -19.50
C TYR A 17 -22.33 6.21 -18.03
N TYR A 18 -22.81 7.19 -17.28
CA TYR A 18 -22.87 7.17 -15.83
C TYR A 18 -23.93 6.13 -15.42
N ASP A 19 -23.52 5.06 -14.77
CA ASP A 19 -24.43 4.06 -14.22
C ASP A 19 -24.56 4.26 -12.70
N PRO A 20 -25.67 4.86 -12.24
CA PRO A 20 -25.90 5.10 -10.81
C PRO A 20 -26.12 3.80 -10.01
N ASP A 21 -26.35 2.70 -10.71
CA ASP A 21 -26.59 1.40 -10.07
C ASP A 21 -25.28 0.68 -9.75
N LYS A 22 -24.18 1.05 -10.39
CA LYS A 22 -22.85 0.50 -10.14
C LYS A 22 -21.98 1.49 -9.35
N SER A 23 -21.73 1.20 -8.09
CA SER A 23 -20.97 2.13 -7.26
C SER A 23 -20.14 1.45 -6.18
N ILE A 24 -18.99 2.07 -5.85
CA ILE A 24 -18.24 1.83 -4.63
C ILE A 24 -18.27 3.09 -3.77
N LYS A 25 -18.66 2.95 -2.52
CA LYS A 25 -18.63 4.04 -1.53
C LYS A 25 -17.68 3.66 -0.41
N MET A 26 -16.81 4.58 -0.05
CA MET A 26 -15.84 4.40 1.02
C MET A 26 -16.00 5.51 2.05
N TYR A 27 -16.10 5.11 3.32
CA TYR A 27 -16.09 6.01 4.47
C TYR A 27 -14.88 5.68 5.31
N GLY A 28 -14.10 6.66 5.66
CA GLY A 28 -12.90 6.45 6.45
C GLY A 28 -12.74 7.48 7.56
N LEU A 29 -12.28 7.01 8.70
CA LEU A 29 -11.87 7.82 9.85
C LEU A 29 -10.55 7.27 10.37
N SER A 30 -9.58 8.15 10.61
CA SER A 30 -8.35 7.75 11.26
C SER A 30 -7.88 8.78 12.28
N VAL A 31 -7.20 8.25 13.31
CA VAL A 31 -6.55 9.05 14.34
C VAL A 31 -5.11 8.60 14.41
N GLY A 32 -4.19 9.54 14.27
CA GLY A 32 -2.77 9.28 14.29
C GLY A 32 -2.04 10.05 15.38
N TRP A 33 -1.03 9.41 15.93
CA TRP A 33 -0.09 9.99 16.88
C TRP A 33 1.33 9.72 16.39
N GLY A 34 2.23 10.69 16.55
CA GLY A 34 3.62 10.56 16.18
C GLY A 34 4.54 11.26 17.17
N LYS A 35 5.69 10.65 17.42
CA LYS A 35 6.71 11.17 18.32
C LYS A 35 8.10 10.96 17.76
N ARG A 36 8.93 12.01 17.79
CA ARG A 36 10.36 11.90 17.57
C ARG A 36 11.00 11.26 18.79
N LEU A 37 11.77 10.21 18.57
CA LEU A 37 12.50 9.53 19.63
C LEU A 37 13.84 10.24 19.87
N ARG A 38 14.39 10.08 21.08
CA ARG A 38 15.71 10.58 21.45
C ARG A 38 16.76 9.46 21.54
N TRP A 39 16.30 8.23 21.51
CA TRP A 39 17.13 7.04 21.56
C TRP A 39 16.71 6.07 20.45
N PRO A 40 17.62 5.43 19.74
CA PRO A 40 19.09 5.47 19.86
C PRO A 40 19.74 6.75 19.31
N ASP A 41 19.06 7.50 18.45
CA ASP A 41 19.45 8.82 17.97
C ASP A 41 18.22 9.71 17.69
N ASP A 42 18.44 11.00 17.42
CA ASP A 42 17.37 11.98 17.18
C ASP A 42 16.70 11.88 15.81
N TYR A 43 17.11 10.96 14.95
CA TYR A 43 16.56 10.78 13.62
C TYR A 43 15.37 9.85 13.57
N PHE A 44 15.09 9.12 14.67
CA PHE A 44 13.97 8.19 14.74
C PHE A 44 12.64 8.88 15.02
N THR A 45 11.61 8.43 14.31
CA THR A 45 10.22 8.81 14.55
C THR A 45 9.36 7.55 14.66
N LEU A 46 8.58 7.47 15.73
CA LEU A 46 7.57 6.45 15.92
C LEU A 46 6.19 7.07 15.70
N SER A 47 5.37 6.42 14.88
CA SER A 47 3.98 6.80 14.69
C SER A 47 3.04 5.61 14.87
N ALA A 48 1.85 5.90 15.40
CA ALA A 48 0.76 4.96 15.54
C ALA A 48 -0.51 5.56 14.92
N GLU A 49 -1.28 4.75 14.22
CA GLU A 49 -2.52 5.15 13.57
C GLU A 49 -3.60 4.11 13.84
N LEU A 50 -4.74 4.54 14.36
CA LEU A 50 -5.96 3.75 14.40
C LEU A 50 -6.86 4.21 13.25
N SER A 51 -7.26 3.29 12.39
CA SER A 51 -8.05 3.58 11.20
C SER A 51 -9.27 2.67 11.12
N PHE A 52 -10.40 3.25 10.81
CA PHE A 52 -11.63 2.55 10.47
C PHE A 52 -12.05 2.94 9.04
N GLN A 53 -12.31 1.94 8.22
CA GLN A 53 -12.81 2.13 6.85
C GLN A 53 -14.01 1.23 6.61
N ARG A 54 -14.98 1.74 5.90
CA ARG A 54 -16.17 1.00 5.46
C ARG A 54 -16.30 1.09 3.96
N PHE A 55 -16.37 -0.05 3.32
CA PHE A 55 -16.63 -0.21 1.90
C PHE A 55 -18.07 -0.66 1.70
N ILE A 56 -18.77 -0.03 0.77
CA ILE A 56 -20.11 -0.42 0.33
C ILE A 56 -20.05 -0.59 -1.18
N LEU A 57 -20.31 -1.81 -1.63
CA LEU A 57 -20.31 -2.21 -3.02
C LEU A 57 -21.77 -2.37 -3.47
N LYS A 58 -22.10 -1.83 -4.63
CA LYS A 58 -23.37 -2.03 -5.31
C LYS A 58 -23.06 -2.36 -6.77
N ASP A 59 -23.28 -3.60 -7.16
CA ASP A 59 -22.99 -4.15 -8.49
C ASP A 59 -21.60 -3.76 -9.05
N TRP A 60 -20.58 -3.82 -8.17
CA TRP A 60 -19.22 -3.37 -8.45
C TRP A 60 -18.29 -4.55 -8.68
N SER A 61 -18.04 -4.91 -9.94
CA SER A 61 -17.26 -6.11 -10.34
C SER A 61 -15.74 -5.89 -10.42
N TYR A 62 -15.26 -4.67 -10.20
CA TYR A 62 -13.84 -4.33 -10.45
C TYR A 62 -12.86 -4.69 -9.33
N LEU A 63 -13.36 -5.14 -8.17
CA LEU A 63 -12.47 -5.56 -7.07
C LEU A 63 -12.05 -7.03 -7.17
N TYR A 64 -12.68 -7.81 -8.03
CA TYR A 64 -12.37 -9.24 -8.25
C TYR A 64 -12.29 -10.06 -6.96
N ILE A 65 -13.14 -9.75 -5.97
CA ILE A 65 -13.18 -10.49 -4.71
C ILE A 65 -13.80 -11.86 -4.96
N ARG A 66 -12.99 -12.91 -4.97
CA ARG A 66 -13.46 -14.28 -5.16
C ARG A 66 -14.00 -14.83 -3.85
N LEU A 67 -15.24 -15.28 -3.88
CA LEU A 67 -15.94 -15.90 -2.76
C LEU A 67 -15.62 -17.41 -2.67
N ASN A 68 -15.94 -18.02 -1.53
CA ASN A 68 -15.73 -19.44 -1.29
C ASN A 68 -16.60 -20.35 -2.19
N ASN A 69 -17.71 -19.84 -2.70
CA ASN A 69 -18.59 -20.52 -3.68
C ASN A 69 -18.06 -20.42 -5.13
N GLY A 70 -16.94 -19.71 -5.35
CA GLY A 70 -16.35 -19.50 -6.67
C GLY A 70 -16.86 -18.29 -7.43
N GLU A 71 -17.90 -17.63 -6.97
CA GLU A 71 -18.45 -16.39 -7.54
C GLU A 71 -17.59 -15.17 -7.13
N TYR A 72 -17.88 -14.02 -7.74
CA TYR A 72 -17.27 -12.75 -7.36
C TYR A 72 -18.24 -11.89 -6.55
N MET A 73 -17.74 -11.31 -5.47
CA MET A 73 -18.49 -10.35 -4.69
C MET A 73 -18.63 -9.03 -5.45
N THR A 74 -19.83 -8.73 -5.92
CA THR A 74 -20.16 -7.47 -6.58
C THR A 74 -20.96 -6.53 -5.69
N THR A 75 -21.69 -7.09 -4.74
CA THR A 75 -22.54 -6.33 -3.82
C THR A 75 -22.26 -6.77 -2.39
N GLY A 76 -22.17 -5.81 -1.47
CA GLY A 76 -21.95 -6.11 -0.06
C GLY A 76 -21.32 -4.96 0.70
N ARG A 77 -20.99 -5.24 1.96
CA ARG A 77 -20.39 -4.27 2.89
C ARG A 77 -19.20 -4.91 3.58
N SER A 78 -18.07 -4.18 3.60
CA SER A 78 -16.88 -4.61 4.31
C SER A 78 -16.39 -3.52 5.26
N ASN A 79 -15.98 -3.89 6.47
CA ASN A 79 -15.43 -2.99 7.46
C ASN A 79 -13.98 -3.39 7.72
N ASN A 80 -13.10 -2.41 7.79
CA ASN A 80 -11.67 -2.56 8.08
C ASN A 80 -11.33 -1.70 9.30
N LEU A 81 -11.09 -2.33 10.43
CA LEU A 81 -10.55 -1.67 11.63
C LEU A 81 -9.10 -2.09 11.78
N SER A 82 -8.18 -1.16 11.68
CA SER A 82 -6.75 -1.49 11.70
C SER A 82 -5.96 -0.56 12.62
N LEU A 83 -4.93 -1.13 13.24
CA LEU A 83 -3.89 -0.43 13.97
C LEU A 83 -2.60 -0.49 13.17
N GLY A 84 -2.08 0.67 12.80
CA GLY A 84 -0.79 0.83 12.13
C GLY A 84 0.27 1.35 13.10
N LEU A 85 1.47 0.77 13.04
CA LEU A 85 2.66 1.25 13.72
C LEU A 85 3.76 1.45 12.68
N THR A 86 4.46 2.58 12.73
CA THR A 86 5.55 2.87 11.81
C THR A 86 6.72 3.44 12.58
N LEU A 87 7.89 2.81 12.41
CA LEU A 87 9.16 3.31 12.86
C LEU A 87 9.93 3.80 11.62
N SER A 88 10.31 5.05 11.60
CA SER A 88 11.10 5.64 10.52
C SER A 88 12.35 6.32 11.05
N ARG A 89 13.38 6.36 10.22
CA ARG A 89 14.62 7.08 10.49
C ARG A 89 15.06 7.79 9.23
N ASN A 90 15.44 9.04 9.36
CA ASN A 90 16.01 9.80 8.26
C ASN A 90 17.24 10.58 8.75
N SER A 91 18.42 10.15 8.31
CA SER A 91 19.72 10.77 8.61
C SER A 91 20.40 11.30 7.35
N THR A 92 19.66 11.61 6.31
CA THR A 92 20.19 12.20 5.09
C THR A 92 20.71 13.61 5.33
N ASP A 93 21.82 13.94 4.70
CA ASP A 93 22.48 15.25 4.81
C ASP A 93 21.74 16.37 4.07
N ASN A 94 20.96 16.02 3.04
CA ASN A 94 20.20 16.99 2.25
C ASN A 94 18.87 16.37 1.77
N PRO A 95 17.74 17.07 1.88
CA PRO A 95 16.44 16.55 1.46
C PRO A 95 16.27 16.47 -0.07
N ILE A 96 16.94 17.32 -0.86
CA ILE A 96 16.75 17.39 -2.31
C ILE A 96 17.74 16.48 -3.03
N PHE A 97 19.03 16.60 -2.72
CA PHE A 97 20.10 15.79 -3.28
C PHE A 97 20.93 15.17 -2.16
N PRO A 98 20.46 14.10 -1.53
CA PRO A 98 21.22 13.41 -0.50
C PRO A 98 22.51 12.83 -1.07
N ARG A 99 23.60 13.06 -0.38
CA ARG A 99 24.92 12.53 -0.72
C ARG A 99 25.39 11.47 0.26
N ARG A 100 24.94 11.59 1.50
CA ARG A 100 25.28 10.69 2.60
C ARG A 100 24.09 10.46 3.49
N GLY A 101 24.13 9.35 4.21
CA GLY A 101 23.09 8.97 5.15
C GLY A 101 22.14 7.93 4.64
N SER A 102 21.11 7.71 5.39
CA SER A 102 20.09 6.71 5.08
C SER A 102 18.70 7.17 5.52
N GLU A 103 17.70 6.72 4.80
CA GLU A 103 16.31 6.77 5.24
C GLU A 103 15.75 5.36 5.23
N PHE A 104 15.03 5.01 6.26
CA PHE A 104 14.26 3.77 6.28
C PHE A 104 12.94 3.95 7.02
N SER A 105 12.00 3.07 6.70
CA SER A 105 10.71 2.97 7.34
C SER A 105 10.31 1.51 7.45
N ALA A 106 10.01 1.07 8.67
CA ALA A 106 9.41 -0.22 8.95
C ALA A 106 8.00 0.01 9.49
N SER A 107 7.01 -0.60 8.86
CA SER A 107 5.62 -0.46 9.27
C SER A 107 4.92 -1.80 9.37
N VAL A 108 4.06 -1.91 10.37
CA VAL A 108 3.12 -3.00 10.52
C VAL A 108 1.71 -2.44 10.64
N ARG A 109 0.77 -3.04 9.94
CA ARG A 109 -0.66 -2.77 10.09
C ARG A 109 -1.37 -4.07 10.39
N ILE A 110 -2.14 -4.09 11.46
CA ILE A 110 -2.84 -5.28 11.92
C ILE A 110 -4.32 -4.96 12.13
N THR A 111 -5.15 -5.93 11.86
CA THR A 111 -6.57 -5.93 12.22
C THR A 111 -6.82 -6.95 13.33
N PRO A 112 -7.94 -6.84 14.06
CA PRO A 112 -8.33 -7.94 14.96
C PRO A 112 -8.52 -9.25 14.18
N PRO A 113 -8.06 -10.38 14.72
CA PRO A 113 -8.19 -11.69 14.10
C PRO A 113 -9.60 -12.27 14.33
N TYR A 114 -10.60 -11.72 13.68
CA TYR A 114 -12.01 -12.08 13.87
C TYR A 114 -12.29 -13.57 13.65
N SER A 115 -11.55 -14.21 12.73
CA SER A 115 -11.71 -15.64 12.46
C SER A 115 -11.30 -16.53 13.62
N LEU A 116 -10.34 -16.10 14.45
CA LEU A 116 -9.89 -16.86 15.62
C LEU A 116 -10.90 -16.84 16.77
N PHE A 117 -11.78 -15.84 16.79
CA PHE A 117 -12.85 -15.71 17.80
C PHE A 117 -14.19 -16.22 17.30
N SER A 118 -14.25 -16.73 16.08
CA SER A 118 -15.47 -17.26 15.45
C SER A 118 -15.46 -18.77 15.48
N ASN A 119 -16.59 -19.38 15.83
CA ASN A 119 -16.78 -20.83 15.77
C ASN A 119 -17.14 -21.34 14.35
N LYS A 120 -16.97 -20.50 13.30
CA LYS A 120 -17.29 -20.85 11.92
C LYS A 120 -16.14 -21.61 11.28
N ASP A 121 -16.45 -22.71 10.60
CA ASP A 121 -15.49 -23.37 9.71
C ASP A 121 -15.47 -22.66 8.35
N TYR A 122 -14.51 -21.74 8.18
CA TYR A 122 -14.36 -20.99 6.93
C TYR A 122 -13.95 -21.84 5.73
N ALA A 123 -13.59 -23.12 5.92
CA ALA A 123 -13.34 -24.05 4.80
C ALA A 123 -14.62 -24.43 4.05
N THR A 124 -15.74 -24.47 4.77
CA THR A 124 -17.05 -24.87 4.23
C THR A 124 -18.06 -23.74 4.21
N TYR A 125 -17.91 -22.75 5.10
CA TYR A 125 -18.83 -21.64 5.28
C TYR A 125 -18.95 -20.78 4.00
N GLY A 126 -20.17 -20.57 3.55
CA GLY A 126 -20.49 -19.76 2.37
C GLY A 126 -20.20 -20.44 1.03
N LYS A 127 -20.15 -21.78 0.96
CA LYS A 127 -19.99 -22.49 -0.31
C LYS A 127 -21.29 -22.57 -1.11
N ASP A 128 -22.40 -22.65 -0.42
CA ASP A 128 -23.71 -22.92 -1.04
C ASP A 128 -24.63 -21.70 -1.07
N ASP A 129 -24.24 -20.60 -0.39
CA ASP A 129 -25.03 -19.38 -0.28
C ASP A 129 -24.16 -18.13 -0.49
N TYR A 130 -24.60 -17.27 -1.40
CA TYR A 130 -23.93 -15.99 -1.72
C TYR A 130 -23.90 -15.03 -0.52
N ASP A 131 -24.98 -14.92 0.24
CA ASP A 131 -25.06 -14.01 1.38
C ASP A 131 -24.14 -14.47 2.52
N GLU A 132 -24.04 -15.77 2.75
CA GLU A 132 -23.05 -16.32 3.68
C GLU A 132 -21.63 -16.07 3.19
N ALA A 133 -21.35 -16.31 1.90
CA ALA A 133 -20.05 -16.09 1.30
C ALA A 133 -19.60 -14.63 1.41
N THR A 134 -20.48 -13.67 1.13
CA THR A 134 -20.18 -12.25 1.29
C THR A 134 -19.99 -11.84 2.74
N SER A 135 -20.69 -12.51 3.67
CA SER A 135 -20.57 -12.24 5.12
C SER A 135 -19.19 -12.56 5.68
N VAL A 136 -18.40 -13.42 5.02
CA VAL A 136 -17.00 -13.69 5.35
C VAL A 136 -16.17 -12.40 5.36
N TYR A 137 -16.45 -11.49 4.43
CA TYR A 137 -15.74 -10.24 4.24
C TYR A 137 -16.38 -9.04 4.95
N LYS A 138 -17.41 -9.27 5.78
CA LYS A 138 -18.03 -8.20 6.57
C LYS A 138 -17.05 -7.48 7.50
N TRP A 139 -16.11 -8.22 8.06
CA TRP A 139 -14.99 -7.70 8.81
C TRP A 139 -13.70 -8.25 8.19
N ILE A 140 -12.90 -7.35 7.66
CA ILE A 140 -11.63 -7.66 7.01
C ILE A 140 -10.59 -7.96 8.08
N GLU A 141 -9.79 -8.99 7.85
CA GLU A 141 -8.69 -9.33 8.74
C GLU A 141 -7.41 -9.60 7.96
N TYR A 142 -6.32 -9.03 8.44
CA TYR A 142 -4.98 -9.21 7.87
C TYR A 142 -3.91 -8.68 8.83
N HIS A 143 -2.66 -9.03 8.52
CA HIS A 143 -1.49 -8.32 9.00
C HIS A 143 -0.60 -7.96 7.81
N LYS A 144 -0.21 -6.70 7.72
CA LYS A 144 0.59 -6.16 6.62
C LYS A 144 1.90 -5.61 7.15
N TRP A 145 2.99 -6.08 6.59
CA TRP A 145 4.34 -5.70 6.96
C TRP A 145 5.00 -5.01 5.78
N LYS A 146 5.63 -3.88 6.01
CA LYS A 146 6.37 -3.18 4.97
C LYS A 146 7.69 -2.67 5.53
N PHE A 147 8.71 -2.77 4.70
CA PHE A 147 10.00 -2.15 4.94
C PHE A 147 10.40 -1.39 3.68
N LYS A 148 10.87 -0.17 3.86
CA LYS A 148 11.46 0.66 2.80
C LYS A 148 12.76 1.23 3.33
N GLY A 149 13.83 1.07 2.56
CA GLY A 149 15.14 1.60 2.91
C GLY A 149 15.82 2.22 1.69
N LYS A 150 16.53 3.32 1.90
CA LYS A 150 17.44 3.91 0.93
C LYS A 150 18.74 4.30 1.64
N THR A 151 19.85 4.12 0.97
CA THR A 151 21.14 4.58 1.43
C THR A 151 21.81 5.45 0.37
N TYR A 152 22.59 6.40 0.81
CA TYR A 152 23.29 7.34 -0.06
C TYR A 152 24.78 7.35 0.31
N THR A 153 25.63 7.10 -0.69
CA THR A 153 27.07 7.03 -0.51
C THR A 153 27.77 7.88 -1.56
N ALA A 154 28.35 8.99 -1.14
CA ALA A 154 29.19 9.81 -1.99
C ALA A 154 30.52 9.10 -2.25
N LEU A 155 30.95 8.98 -3.50
CA LEU A 155 32.18 8.28 -3.87
C LEU A 155 33.45 9.07 -3.56
N SER A 156 33.31 10.37 -3.29
CA SER A 156 34.43 11.19 -2.83
C SER A 156 33.96 12.31 -1.90
N GLY A 157 34.92 13.02 -1.30
CA GLY A 157 34.69 14.22 -0.48
C GLY A 157 34.33 15.47 -1.29
N ALA A 158 34.56 15.48 -2.60
CA ALA A 158 34.31 16.63 -3.45
C ALA A 158 32.84 17.02 -3.49
N GLN A 159 32.52 18.31 -3.60
CA GLN A 159 31.15 18.79 -3.66
C GLN A 159 30.40 18.26 -4.89
N LYS A 160 31.06 18.20 -6.03
CA LYS A 160 30.56 17.55 -7.26
C LYS A 160 31.22 16.18 -7.39
N CYS A 161 30.57 15.15 -6.86
CA CYS A 161 31.03 13.77 -7.02
C CYS A 161 29.83 12.85 -7.28
N PRO A 162 30.05 11.69 -7.90
CA PRO A 162 29.02 10.69 -8.03
C PRO A 162 28.53 10.20 -6.67
N VAL A 163 27.22 9.93 -6.59
CA VAL A 163 26.57 9.37 -5.40
C VAL A 163 25.88 8.09 -5.80
N ILE A 164 26.16 7.01 -5.09
CA ILE A 164 25.42 5.76 -5.24
C ILE A 164 24.23 5.82 -4.26
N MET A 165 23.03 5.63 -4.79
CA MET A 165 21.83 5.38 -4.01
C MET A 165 21.41 3.93 -4.18
N THR A 166 21.18 3.24 -3.07
CA THR A 166 20.55 1.92 -3.10
C THR A 166 19.16 1.98 -2.46
N ARG A 167 18.25 1.19 -3.00
CA ARG A 167 16.88 1.06 -2.51
C ARG A 167 16.54 -0.39 -2.26
N THR A 168 15.92 -0.64 -1.11
CA THR A 168 15.35 -1.93 -0.75
C THR A 168 13.94 -1.72 -0.23
N GLU A 169 12.99 -2.39 -0.84
CA GLU A 169 11.59 -2.37 -0.40
C GLU A 169 11.09 -3.79 -0.29
N PHE A 170 10.34 -4.06 0.76
CA PHE A 170 9.72 -5.33 1.02
C PHE A 170 8.29 -5.11 1.52
N GLY A 171 7.36 -5.91 1.05
CA GLY A 171 5.99 -5.93 1.53
C GLY A 171 5.47 -7.35 1.66
N LEU A 172 4.70 -7.59 2.72
CA LEU A 172 4.02 -8.85 2.98
C LEU A 172 2.62 -8.56 3.53
N LEU A 173 1.62 -9.13 2.89
CA LEU A 173 0.25 -9.18 3.36
C LEU A 173 -0.05 -10.61 3.81
N GLY A 174 -0.18 -10.80 5.12
CA GLY A 174 -0.50 -12.09 5.71
C GLY A 174 -1.97 -12.18 6.14
N HIS A 175 -2.38 -13.38 6.51
CA HIS A 175 -3.74 -13.70 6.94
C HIS A 175 -3.71 -14.55 8.20
N TYR A 176 -4.74 -14.46 9.03
CA TYR A 176 -4.89 -15.30 10.23
C TYR A 176 -5.58 -16.63 9.88
N ASN A 177 -6.43 -16.63 8.85
CA ASN A 177 -7.10 -17.82 8.35
C ASN A 177 -6.91 -17.94 6.83
N LYS A 178 -6.46 -19.10 6.36
CA LYS A 178 -6.16 -19.37 4.94
C LYS A 178 -7.38 -19.29 4.02
N TYR A 179 -8.57 -19.46 4.56
CA TYR A 179 -9.85 -19.38 3.82
C TYR A 179 -10.50 -17.99 3.90
N LYS A 180 -9.91 -17.07 4.66
CA LYS A 180 -10.39 -15.70 4.82
C LYS A 180 -9.28 -14.69 4.52
N LYS A 181 -8.67 -14.82 3.35
CA LYS A 181 -7.66 -13.87 2.90
C LYS A 181 -8.32 -12.54 2.58
N SER A 182 -7.71 -11.43 3.02
CA SER A 182 -8.21 -10.10 2.66
C SER A 182 -8.07 -9.87 1.15
N PRO A 183 -9.12 -9.53 0.44
CA PRO A 183 -9.06 -9.10 -0.96
C PRO A 183 -8.65 -7.62 -1.08
N PHE A 184 -8.65 -6.92 0.03
CA PHE A 184 -8.23 -5.54 0.14
C PHE A 184 -6.77 -5.47 0.61
N GLU A 185 -6.12 -4.33 0.41
CA GLU A 185 -4.73 -4.09 0.85
C GLU A 185 -3.64 -4.89 0.09
N THR A 186 -3.99 -5.58 -0.97
CA THR A 186 -3.04 -6.30 -1.83
C THR A 186 -2.06 -5.35 -2.52
N PHE A 187 -0.94 -5.88 -3.00
CA PHE A 187 0.05 -5.10 -3.75
C PHE A 187 -0.18 -5.23 -5.25
N TYR A 188 -0.14 -4.10 -5.93
CA TYR A 188 -0.28 -4.01 -7.38
C TYR A 188 1.02 -3.45 -7.96
N VAL A 189 1.83 -4.34 -8.57
CA VAL A 189 3.20 -4.05 -8.94
C VAL A 189 3.33 -3.78 -10.44
N GLY A 190 3.98 -2.69 -10.76
CA GLY A 190 4.25 -2.21 -12.13
C GLY A 190 3.75 -0.79 -12.36
N GLY A 191 4.21 -0.19 -13.44
CA GLY A 191 3.82 1.14 -13.85
C GLY A 191 4.73 2.26 -13.33
N ASP A 192 4.45 3.46 -13.80
CA ASP A 192 5.22 4.68 -13.46
C ASP A 192 4.77 5.32 -12.13
N GLY A 193 3.66 4.89 -11.58
CA GLY A 193 3.05 5.49 -10.38
C GLY A 193 2.36 6.83 -10.61
N MET A 194 2.32 7.30 -11.87
CA MET A 194 1.77 8.61 -12.24
C MET A 194 0.45 8.51 -12.99
N THR A 195 0.27 7.46 -13.77
CA THR A 195 -1.01 7.18 -14.41
C THR A 195 -2.00 6.68 -13.36
N GLY A 196 -2.93 7.56 -12.97
CA GLY A 196 -3.89 7.35 -11.89
C GLY A 196 -4.96 6.28 -12.11
N TYR A 197 -4.75 5.36 -13.03
CA TYR A 197 -5.60 4.19 -13.21
C TYR A 197 -5.16 3.06 -12.28
N SER A 198 -5.39 3.23 -11.01
CA SER A 198 -5.54 2.10 -10.12
C SER A 198 -6.89 1.46 -10.41
N VAL A 199 -6.89 0.37 -11.13
CA VAL A 199 -8.12 -0.41 -11.41
C VAL A 199 -8.69 -1.01 -10.11
N ASN A 200 -7.90 -1.01 -9.05
CA ASN A 200 -8.28 -1.56 -7.77
C ASN A 200 -8.11 -0.54 -6.64
N TYR A 201 -9.22 0.06 -6.24
CA TYR A 201 -9.31 1.08 -5.18
C TYR A 201 -8.86 0.62 -3.79
N ALA A 202 -8.63 -0.66 -3.60
CA ALA A 202 -8.28 -1.25 -2.33
C ALA A 202 -6.85 -1.82 -2.30
N SER A 203 -6.07 -1.67 -3.37
CA SER A 203 -4.69 -2.15 -3.45
C SER A 203 -3.67 -1.01 -3.34
N GLU A 204 -2.47 -1.37 -2.92
CA GLU A 204 -1.33 -0.46 -2.87
C GLU A 204 -0.49 -0.62 -4.15
N THR A 205 -0.40 0.45 -4.94
CA THR A 205 0.41 0.45 -6.16
C THR A 205 1.89 0.60 -5.84
N ILE A 206 2.70 -0.32 -6.33
CA ILE A 206 4.16 -0.30 -6.25
C ILE A 206 4.70 0.03 -7.62
N ALA A 207 5.11 1.28 -7.81
CA ALA A 207 5.63 1.74 -9.09
C ALA A 207 6.96 1.06 -9.43
N LEU A 208 7.08 0.57 -10.66
CA LEU A 208 8.32 0.03 -11.21
C LEU A 208 8.46 0.49 -12.66
N ARG A 209 9.47 1.33 -12.92
CA ARG A 209 9.73 1.87 -14.27
C ARG A 209 10.08 0.75 -15.25
N GLY A 210 9.64 0.91 -16.49
CA GLY A 210 9.88 -0.07 -17.55
C GLY A 210 8.83 -1.18 -17.63
N TYR A 211 7.84 -1.17 -16.74
CA TYR A 211 6.73 -2.12 -16.73
C TYR A 211 5.40 -1.38 -16.84
N GLU A 212 4.43 -1.98 -17.53
CA GLU A 212 3.06 -1.48 -17.56
C GLU A 212 2.40 -1.61 -16.17
N ASN A 213 1.36 -0.81 -15.94
CA ASN A 213 0.63 -0.82 -14.68
C ASN A 213 0.13 -2.22 -14.34
N GLY A 214 0.56 -2.74 -13.19
CA GLY A 214 0.15 -4.04 -12.68
C GLY A 214 0.64 -5.26 -13.44
N SER A 215 1.50 -5.09 -14.45
CA SER A 215 1.96 -6.20 -15.30
C SER A 215 2.70 -7.32 -14.54
N LEU A 216 3.24 -7.00 -13.38
CA LEU A 216 3.92 -7.96 -12.51
C LEU A 216 3.02 -8.55 -11.42
N THR A 217 1.77 -8.16 -11.38
CA THR A 217 0.81 -8.71 -10.42
C THR A 217 0.02 -9.84 -11.09
N PRO A 218 -0.11 -11.00 -10.46
CA PRO A 218 -0.97 -12.07 -10.96
C PRO A 218 -2.41 -11.60 -11.17
N TYR A 219 -3.15 -12.31 -11.99
CA TYR A 219 -4.53 -12.00 -12.34
C TYR A 219 -5.37 -11.57 -11.12
N GLY A 220 -6.11 -10.47 -11.26
CA GLY A 220 -7.05 -9.99 -10.26
C GLY A 220 -6.42 -9.27 -9.07
N SER A 221 -5.17 -8.79 -9.16
CA SER A 221 -4.50 -8.02 -8.09
C SER A 221 -4.24 -8.79 -6.79
N GLU A 222 -3.91 -10.06 -6.89
CA GLU A 222 -3.61 -10.95 -5.75
C GLU A 222 -2.13 -10.89 -5.32
N GLY A 223 -1.51 -9.72 -5.29
CA GLY A 223 -0.14 -9.56 -4.79
C GLY A 223 -0.10 -9.56 -3.26
N TYR A 224 0.35 -10.67 -2.66
CA TYR A 224 0.47 -10.80 -1.21
C TYR A 224 1.87 -10.49 -0.68
N ALA A 225 2.87 -10.54 -1.53
CA ALA A 225 4.24 -10.19 -1.17
C ALA A 225 4.98 -9.60 -2.36
N TYR A 226 5.88 -8.68 -2.10
CA TYR A 226 6.83 -8.17 -3.09
C TYR A 226 8.17 -7.86 -2.44
N ILE A 227 9.21 -7.90 -3.27
CA ILE A 227 10.51 -7.33 -2.98
C ILE A 227 10.93 -6.47 -4.17
N ARG A 228 11.47 -5.28 -3.87
CA ARG A 228 12.00 -4.36 -4.87
C ARG A 228 13.39 -3.94 -4.44
N LEU A 229 14.34 -4.17 -5.31
CA LEU A 229 15.72 -3.72 -5.17
C LEU A 229 16.02 -2.74 -6.29
N GLY A 230 16.90 -1.79 -6.06
CA GLY A 230 17.32 -0.85 -7.08
C GLY A 230 18.60 -0.15 -6.67
N ALA A 231 19.37 0.25 -7.66
CA ALA A 231 20.54 1.09 -7.49
C ALA A 231 20.51 2.25 -8.48
N GLU A 232 20.96 3.42 -8.05
CA GLU A 232 21.06 4.60 -8.89
C GLU A 232 22.45 5.20 -8.72
N LEU A 233 23.10 5.54 -9.83
CA LEU A 233 24.28 6.38 -9.86
C LEU A 233 23.82 7.80 -10.22
N ARG A 234 24.05 8.74 -9.34
CA ARG A 234 23.66 10.14 -9.47
C ARG A 234 24.88 11.03 -9.58
N TYR A 235 24.92 11.92 -10.56
CA TYR A 235 25.98 12.90 -10.71
C TYR A 235 25.44 14.31 -10.73
N PRO A 236 25.84 15.19 -9.81
CA PRO A 236 25.34 16.57 -9.76
C PRO A 236 25.98 17.40 -10.87
N LEU A 237 25.16 17.98 -11.72
CA LEU A 237 25.57 18.92 -12.76
C LEU A 237 25.60 20.36 -12.19
N MET A 238 24.53 20.74 -11.47
CA MET A 238 24.38 22.03 -10.82
C MET A 238 23.74 21.83 -9.45
N LEU A 239 24.35 22.38 -8.40
CA LEU A 239 23.80 22.41 -7.05
C LEU A 239 23.89 23.86 -6.55
N GLU A 240 22.83 24.63 -6.79
CA GLU A 240 22.68 26.00 -6.31
C GLU A 240 21.50 26.07 -5.33
N ASN A 241 21.42 27.15 -4.55
CA ASN A 241 20.42 27.30 -3.49
C ASN A 241 18.97 27.15 -3.96
N SER A 242 18.68 27.52 -5.20
CA SER A 242 17.32 27.47 -5.78
C SER A 242 17.15 26.39 -6.86
N THR A 243 18.24 25.79 -7.34
CA THR A 243 18.18 24.86 -8.47
C THR A 243 19.16 23.71 -8.28
N SER A 244 18.64 22.49 -8.41
CA SER A 244 19.46 21.28 -8.41
C SER A 244 19.22 20.49 -9.69
N ILE A 245 20.27 20.35 -10.50
CA ILE A 245 20.27 19.56 -11.74
C ILE A 245 21.27 18.43 -11.59
N TYR A 246 20.83 17.21 -11.85
CA TYR A 246 21.70 16.04 -11.78
C TYR A 246 21.31 15.03 -12.87
N ALA A 247 22.33 14.32 -13.36
CA ALA A 247 22.13 13.14 -14.20
C ALA A 247 22.01 11.90 -13.33
N LEU A 248 21.21 10.94 -13.75
CA LEU A 248 21.07 9.65 -13.05
C LEU A 248 20.99 8.49 -14.03
N GLY A 249 21.64 7.38 -13.67
CA GLY A 249 21.45 6.07 -14.28
C GLY A 249 20.96 5.11 -13.21
N PHE A 250 20.09 4.18 -13.55
CA PHE A 250 19.48 3.26 -12.58
C PHE A 250 19.31 1.85 -13.16
N VAL A 251 19.27 0.87 -12.25
CA VAL A 251 18.94 -0.53 -12.47
C VAL A 251 17.93 -1.02 -11.41
#